data_59ac183274fc2860867ed23d07c15165
#
_entry.id   59ac183274fc2860867ed23d07c15165
#
_cell.length_a   1.000
_cell.length_b   1.000
_cell.length_c   1.000
_cell.angle_alpha   90.00
_cell.angle_beta   90.00
_cell.angle_gamma   90.00
#
_symmetry.space_group_name_H-M   'P 1'
#
loop_
_entity.id
_entity.type
_entity.pdbx_description
1 polymer ?
#
loop_
_entity_poly.entity_id
_entity_poly.type
_entity_poly.pdbx_seq_one_letter_code
_entity_poly.pdbx_strand_id
1 'polypeptide(L)'
;MDPRKLDQPMMAFAIVEEISKLKADQRSTNQGKRSAILAKNEHVRIVLAVLAKGEVLQEHGTEGQITVAVVQGAIRFDALNERVRPKAGALLTLRSGIRHSVEALEHSAFVITVCAATRTRASRV
;
A
#
# COMPACT_ATOMS: atom_id res chain seq x y z
N MET A 1 12.91 -3.35 20.10
CA MET A 1 12.25 -4.08 19.02
C MET A 1 11.57 -3.14 18.06
N ASP A 2 11.74 -3.34 16.78
CA ASP A 2 11.08 -2.52 15.77
C ASP A 2 9.63 -2.96 15.65
N PRO A 3 8.67 -2.09 15.97
CA PRO A 3 7.27 -2.49 15.90
C PRO A 3 6.78 -2.81 14.48
N ARG A 4 7.57 -2.42 13.47
CA ARG A 4 7.21 -2.72 12.08
C ARG A 4 7.76 -4.06 11.63
N LYS A 5 8.57 -4.71 12.45
CA LYS A 5 9.14 -5.97 12.04
C LYS A 5 8.11 -7.08 12.23
N LEU A 6 7.85 -7.81 11.17
CA LEU A 6 6.88 -8.90 11.21
C LEU A 6 7.60 -10.15 11.70
N ASP A 7 7.82 -10.20 12.99
CA ASP A 7 8.55 -11.30 13.61
C ASP A 7 7.74 -12.05 14.67
N GLN A 8 6.48 -11.72 14.79
CA GLN A 8 5.59 -12.41 15.72
C GLN A 8 4.76 -13.44 14.95
N PRO A 9 4.38 -14.55 15.56
CA PRO A 9 3.51 -15.51 14.87
C PRO A 9 2.18 -14.92 14.44
N MET A 10 1.71 -13.89 15.13
CA MET A 10 0.47 -13.23 14.78
C MET A 10 0.58 -11.76 15.14
N MET A 11 0.16 -10.91 14.23
CA MET A 11 0.11 -9.46 14.48
C MET A 11 -1.21 -8.94 13.95
N ALA A 12 -1.80 -8.01 14.67
CA ALA A 12 -3.07 -7.41 14.28
C ALA A 12 -2.94 -5.89 14.32
N PHE A 13 -3.56 -5.23 13.36
CA PHE A 13 -3.49 -3.79 13.26
C PHE A 13 -4.90 -3.20 13.22
N ALA A 14 -5.14 -2.17 14.02
CA ALA A 14 -6.39 -1.44 13.96
C ALA A 14 -6.21 -0.38 12.88
N ILE A 15 -6.64 -0.67 11.66
CA ILE A 15 -6.33 0.17 10.50
C ILE A 15 -6.86 1.59 10.66
N VAL A 16 -8.05 1.76 11.23
CA VAL A 16 -8.61 3.10 11.40
C VAL A 16 -7.73 3.93 12.34
N GLU A 17 -7.18 3.30 13.38
CA GLU A 17 -6.27 3.99 14.29
C GLU A 17 -4.96 4.34 13.61
N GLU A 18 -4.45 3.44 12.77
CA GLU A 18 -3.22 3.71 12.03
C GLU A 18 -3.40 4.85 11.05
N ILE A 19 -4.57 4.92 10.42
CA ILE A 19 -4.90 6.04 9.55
C ILE A 19 -4.88 7.35 10.34
N SER A 20 -5.49 7.36 11.52
CA SER A 20 -5.53 8.56 12.35
C SER A 20 -4.13 9.00 12.76
N LYS A 21 -3.26 8.06 13.10
CA LYS A 21 -1.88 8.39 13.46
C LYS A 21 -1.14 9.01 12.29
N LEU A 22 -1.31 8.47 11.10
CA LEU A 22 -0.62 8.97 9.93
C LEU A 22 -1.15 10.36 9.55
N LYS A 23 -2.45 10.58 9.67
CA LYS A 23 -3.02 11.89 9.41
C LYS A 23 -2.51 12.92 10.42
N ALA A 24 -2.38 12.54 11.69
CA ALA A 24 -1.86 13.44 12.72
C ALA A 24 -0.41 13.82 12.40
N ASP A 25 0.39 12.85 11.94
CA ASP A 25 1.77 13.13 11.54
C ASP A 25 1.80 14.09 10.36
N GLN A 26 0.91 13.90 9.38
CA GLN A 26 0.84 14.78 8.22
C GLN A 26 0.47 16.21 8.60
N ARG A 27 -0.37 16.38 9.63
CA ARG A 27 -0.75 17.71 10.08
C ARG A 27 0.32 18.39 10.91
N SER A 28 1.13 17.63 11.60
CA SER A 28 2.13 18.21 12.50
C SER A 28 3.40 18.66 11.78
N THR A 29 3.60 18.26 10.55
CA THR A 29 4.76 18.67 9.77
C THR A 29 4.32 19.05 8.35
N ASN A 30 5.04 19.98 7.73
CA ASN A 30 4.72 20.35 6.37
C ASN A 30 5.12 19.27 5.39
N GLN A 31 5.92 18.31 5.83
CA GLN A 31 6.37 17.25 4.97
C GLN A 31 5.93 15.90 5.51
N GLY A 32 4.71 15.84 6.00
CA GLY A 32 4.18 14.61 6.51
C GLY A 32 4.22 13.48 5.49
N LYS A 33 4.49 12.29 5.95
CA LYS A 33 4.60 11.14 5.06
C LYS A 33 3.26 10.78 4.50
N ARG A 34 3.25 10.32 3.26
CA ARG A 34 2.02 9.84 2.62
C ARG A 34 1.80 8.37 2.90
N SER A 35 2.80 7.68 3.41
CA SER A 35 2.67 6.25 3.68
C SER A 35 3.50 5.86 4.88
N ALA A 36 3.16 4.75 5.48
CA ALA A 36 3.89 4.18 6.61
C ALA A 36 3.90 2.67 6.48
N ILE A 37 5.02 2.06 6.81
CA ILE A 37 5.11 0.61 6.81
C ILE A 37 4.48 0.11 8.09
N LEU A 38 3.47 -0.74 7.97
CA LEU A 38 2.83 -1.35 9.13
C LEU A 38 3.62 -2.54 9.61
N ALA A 39 4.11 -3.37 8.70
CA ALA A 39 4.88 -4.54 9.05
C ALA A 39 5.66 -5.02 7.82
N LYS A 40 6.81 -5.62 8.05
CA LYS A 40 7.58 -6.18 6.95
C LYS A 40 8.50 -7.29 7.45
N ASN A 41 8.78 -8.22 6.57
CA ASN A 41 9.84 -9.20 6.73
C ASN A 41 10.39 -9.50 5.34
N GLU A 42 11.15 -10.57 5.20
CA GLU A 42 11.78 -10.87 3.93
C GLU A 42 10.79 -11.32 2.85
N HIS A 43 9.56 -11.67 3.24
CA HIS A 43 8.56 -12.17 2.30
C HIS A 43 7.46 -11.19 1.97
N VAL A 44 7.15 -10.27 2.88
CA VAL A 44 6.00 -9.40 2.69
C VAL A 44 6.25 -8.03 3.33
N ARG A 45 5.70 -7.01 2.70
CA ARG A 45 5.70 -5.65 3.25
C ARG A 45 4.29 -5.12 3.17
N ILE A 46 3.78 -4.63 4.29
CA ILE A 46 2.43 -4.09 4.37
C ILE A 46 2.54 -2.60 4.63
N VAL A 47 1.99 -1.80 3.74
CA VAL A 47 2.13 -0.34 3.76
C VAL A 47 0.75 0.29 3.79
N LEU A 48 0.58 1.26 4.67
CA LEU A 48 -0.63 2.06 4.70
C LEU A 48 -0.34 3.38 3.99
N ALA A 49 -1.17 3.76 3.04
CA ALA A 49 -1.06 5.04 2.34
C ALA A 49 -2.29 5.89 2.65
N VAL A 50 -2.08 7.17 2.91
CA VAL A 50 -3.15 8.13 3.17
C VAL A 50 -2.88 9.35 2.32
N LEU A 51 -3.77 9.61 1.38
CA LEU A 51 -3.60 10.70 0.42
C LEU A 51 -4.76 11.67 0.50
N ALA A 52 -4.46 12.95 0.39
CA ALA A 52 -5.49 13.97 0.22
C ALA A 52 -5.93 13.98 -1.24
N LYS A 53 -7.13 14.51 -1.49
CA LYS A 53 -7.64 14.60 -2.85
C LYS A 53 -6.62 15.24 -3.78
N GLY A 54 -6.36 14.61 -4.90
CA GLY A 54 -5.45 15.10 -5.91
C GLY A 54 -4.00 14.69 -5.72
N GLU A 55 -3.64 14.14 -4.57
CA GLU A 55 -2.27 13.69 -4.38
C GLU A 55 -2.02 12.40 -5.14
N VAL A 56 -0.80 12.26 -5.61
CA VAL A 56 -0.40 11.15 -6.45
C VAL A 56 0.74 10.38 -5.77
N LEU A 57 0.63 9.07 -5.78
CA LEU A 57 1.69 8.20 -5.33
C LEU A 57 2.18 7.46 -6.57
N GLN A 58 3.42 7.74 -6.96
CA GLN A 58 3.97 7.19 -8.17
C GLN A 58 4.96 6.10 -7.84
N GLU A 59 4.80 4.95 -8.46
CA GLU A 59 5.67 3.82 -8.23
C GLU A 59 6.32 3.39 -9.53
N HIS A 60 7.50 2.89 -9.43
CA HIS A 60 8.19 2.45 -10.63
C HIS A 60 7.99 0.98 -10.94
N GLY A 61 7.21 0.31 -10.25
CA GLY A 61 7.08 -1.12 -10.39
C GLY A 61 7.88 -1.80 -9.30
N THR A 62 7.27 -2.72 -8.61
CA THR A 62 7.92 -3.40 -7.52
C THR A 62 8.26 -4.80 -7.93
N GLU A 63 9.34 -5.31 -7.38
CA GLU A 63 9.65 -6.70 -7.54
C GLU A 63 8.80 -7.44 -6.57
N GLY A 64 7.72 -7.93 -7.01
CA GLY A 64 6.79 -8.65 -6.19
C GLY A 64 5.38 -8.30 -6.59
N GLN A 65 4.49 -9.23 -6.34
CA GLN A 65 3.09 -9.03 -6.61
C GLN A 65 2.50 -8.14 -5.53
N ILE A 66 1.61 -7.24 -5.89
CA ILE A 66 1.00 -6.35 -4.90
C ILE A 66 -0.49 -6.52 -4.87
N THR A 67 -1.07 -6.22 -3.72
CA THR A 67 -2.50 -6.03 -3.59
C THR A 67 -2.74 -4.64 -3.04
N VAL A 68 -3.84 -4.04 -3.42
CA VAL A 68 -4.24 -2.72 -2.94
C VAL A 68 -5.67 -2.85 -2.44
N ALA A 69 -5.87 -2.64 -1.14
CA ALA A 69 -7.18 -2.69 -0.54
C ALA A 69 -7.58 -1.27 -0.13
N VAL A 70 -8.63 -0.73 -0.74
CA VAL A 70 -9.08 0.62 -0.42
C VAL A 70 -9.93 0.56 0.82
N VAL A 71 -9.54 1.31 1.85
CA VAL A 71 -10.22 1.34 3.14
C VAL A 71 -11.18 2.52 3.23
N GLN A 72 -10.75 3.67 2.76
CA GLN A 72 -11.55 4.89 2.77
C GLN A 72 -11.38 5.61 1.44
N GLY A 73 -12.41 6.27 0.98
CA GLY A 73 -12.34 7.12 -0.20
C GLY A 73 -12.38 6.38 -1.51
N ALA A 74 -11.78 6.98 -2.52
CA ALA A 74 -11.72 6.43 -3.86
C ALA A 74 -10.41 6.86 -4.52
N ILE A 75 -9.80 5.96 -5.26
CA ILE A 75 -8.53 6.25 -5.94
C ILE A 75 -8.66 5.94 -7.42
N ARG A 76 -7.74 6.49 -8.20
CA ARG A 76 -7.57 6.12 -9.60
C ARG A 76 -6.26 5.37 -9.69
N PHE A 77 -6.29 4.19 -10.24
CA PHE A 77 -5.11 3.34 -10.36
C PHE A 77 -4.84 3.12 -11.84
N ASP A 78 -3.66 3.54 -12.29
CA ASP A 78 -3.26 3.46 -13.69
C ASP A 78 -2.13 2.46 -13.85
N ALA A 79 -2.30 1.50 -14.73
CA ALA A 79 -1.27 0.53 -15.09
C ALA A 79 -1.65 -0.12 -16.42
N LEU A 80 -0.66 -0.50 -17.20
CA LEU A 80 -0.89 -1.27 -18.43
C LEU A 80 -1.84 -0.57 -19.42
N ASN A 81 -1.76 0.75 -19.46
CA ASN A 81 -2.65 1.55 -20.31
C ASN A 81 -4.12 1.40 -19.92
N GLU A 82 -4.36 0.94 -18.71
CA GLU A 82 -5.72 0.84 -18.17
C GLU A 82 -5.84 1.72 -16.95
N ARG A 83 -7.06 2.13 -16.70
CA ARG A 83 -7.35 3.00 -15.58
C ARG A 83 -8.56 2.46 -14.86
N VAL A 84 -8.40 2.17 -13.58
CA VAL A 84 -9.53 1.72 -12.77
C VAL A 84 -9.71 2.67 -11.61
N ARG A 85 -10.91 2.69 -11.06
CA ARG A 85 -11.26 3.61 -9.97
C ARG A 85 -11.85 2.86 -8.79
N PRO A 86 -11.02 2.12 -8.06
CA PRO A 86 -11.52 1.40 -6.90
C PRO A 86 -11.87 2.35 -5.76
N LYS A 87 -12.92 2.01 -5.04
CA LYS A 87 -13.35 2.79 -3.90
C LYS A 87 -13.39 1.90 -2.66
N ALA A 88 -13.71 2.49 -1.53
CA ALA A 88 -13.68 1.77 -0.24
C ALA A 88 -14.34 0.40 -0.36
N GLY A 89 -13.67 -0.61 0.10
CA GLY A 89 -14.10 -2.00 0.02
C GLY A 89 -13.58 -2.77 -1.18
N ALA A 90 -12.94 -2.09 -2.12
CA ALA A 90 -12.41 -2.76 -3.31
C ALA A 90 -11.00 -3.29 -3.07
N LEU A 91 -10.66 -4.36 -3.73
CA LEU A 91 -9.35 -4.97 -3.69
C LEU A 91 -8.85 -5.14 -5.12
N LEU A 92 -7.61 -4.73 -5.35
CA LEU A 92 -6.98 -4.80 -6.66
C LEU A 92 -5.67 -5.55 -6.50
N THR A 93 -5.29 -6.31 -7.51
CA THR A 93 -3.99 -6.99 -7.50
C THR A 93 -3.26 -6.70 -8.80
N LEU A 94 -1.94 -6.62 -8.72
CA LEU A 94 -1.09 -6.32 -9.86
C LEU A 94 0.13 -7.21 -9.80
N ARG A 95 0.52 -7.75 -10.94
CA ARG A 95 1.65 -8.66 -11.01
C ARG A 95 2.97 -7.90 -10.86
N SER A 96 4.02 -8.66 -10.55
CA SER A 96 5.35 -8.12 -10.32
C SER A 96 5.88 -7.32 -11.51
N GLY A 97 6.55 -6.24 -11.21
CA GLY A 97 7.29 -5.48 -12.22
C GLY A 97 6.51 -4.50 -13.05
N ILE A 98 5.22 -4.39 -12.83
CA ILE A 98 4.38 -3.51 -13.64
C ILE A 98 4.37 -2.11 -13.06
N ARG A 99 4.72 -1.12 -13.87
CA ARG A 99 4.72 0.27 -13.43
C ARG A 99 3.29 0.76 -13.27
N HIS A 100 3.08 1.55 -12.24
CA HIS A 100 1.74 2.02 -11.93
C HIS A 100 1.79 3.33 -11.18
N SER A 101 0.65 3.99 -11.12
CA SER A 101 0.50 5.20 -10.32
C SER A 101 -0.88 5.21 -9.70
N VAL A 102 -1.00 5.94 -8.61
CA VAL A 102 -2.25 6.05 -7.86
C VAL A 102 -2.52 7.52 -7.59
N GLU A 103 -3.72 7.96 -7.88
CA GLU A 103 -4.14 9.31 -7.53
C GLU A 103 -5.38 9.23 -6.65
N ALA A 104 -5.41 10.00 -5.58
CA ALA A 104 -6.58 10.05 -4.72
C ALA A 104 -7.64 10.95 -5.36
N LEU A 105 -8.83 10.40 -5.58
CA LEU A 105 -9.95 11.16 -6.13
C LEU A 105 -10.68 11.92 -5.05
N GLU A 106 -10.48 11.53 -3.80
CA GLU A 106 -10.95 12.22 -2.61
C GLU A 106 -10.00 11.81 -1.50
N HIS A 107 -10.18 12.30 -0.29
CA HIS A 107 -9.33 11.86 0.81
C HIS A 107 -9.44 10.34 0.90
N SER A 108 -8.32 9.65 0.83
CA SER A 108 -8.34 8.19 0.70
C SER A 108 -7.28 7.55 1.56
N ALA A 109 -7.57 6.33 1.98
CA ALA A 109 -6.61 5.49 2.68
C ALA A 109 -6.70 4.08 2.08
N PHE A 110 -5.54 3.48 1.83
CA PHE A 110 -5.50 2.14 1.27
C PHE A 110 -4.28 1.41 1.79
N VAL A 111 -4.37 0.08 1.79
CA VAL A 111 -3.31 -0.78 2.26
C VAL A 111 -2.70 -1.50 1.07
N ILE A 112 -1.40 -1.38 0.92
CA ILE A 112 -0.66 -2.05 -0.13
C ILE A 112 0.11 -3.18 0.50
N THR A 113 -0.09 -4.40 0.01
CA THR A 113 0.71 -5.54 0.45
C THR A 113 1.61 -5.95 -0.70
N VAL A 114 2.91 -5.97 -0.45
CA VAL A 114 3.90 -6.36 -1.45
C VAL A 114 4.44 -7.71 -1.05
N CYS A 115 4.24 -8.72 -1.91
CA CYS A 115 4.79 -10.04 -1.68
C CYS A 115 6.08 -10.14 -2.47
N ALA A 116 7.19 -10.34 -1.79
CA ALA A 116 8.49 -10.37 -2.43
C ALA A 116 8.52 -11.45 -3.51
N ALA A 117 9.18 -11.15 -4.62
CA ALA A 117 9.36 -12.14 -5.68
C ALA A 117 10.19 -13.28 -5.14
N THR A 118 9.70 -14.49 -5.31
CA THR A 118 10.49 -15.63 -4.91
C THR A 118 11.24 -16.11 -6.13
N ARG A 119 12.50 -16.59 -5.93
CA ARG A 119 13.23 -17.11 -6.96
C ARG A 119 12.81 -18.43 -7.06
N THR A 120 12.05 -18.77 -7.73
CA THR A 120 11.53 -19.99 -7.82
C THR A 120 12.33 -20.90 -8.38
N ARG A 121 12.60 -21.73 -8.03
CA ARG A 121 13.19 -22.58 -8.53
C ARG A 121 12.38 -23.28 -9.05
N ALA A 122 11.92 -23.03 -9.49
CA ALA A 122 11.20 -23.48 -9.96
C ALA A 122 10.49 -24.20 -10.13
N SER A 123 10.56 -24.21 -10.06
CA SER A 123 10.07 -24.78 -10.18
C SER A 123 9.67 -25.71 -9.91
N ARG A 124 9.90 -25.89 -9.49
CA ARG A 124 9.68 -26.75 -9.12
C ARG A 124 8.72 -27.15 -9.13
N VAL A 125 8.35 -27.10 -9.26
CA VAL A 125 7.53 -27.60 -9.32
C VAL A 125 7.12 -27.91 -9.45
#